data_00002ce36038a9dd137b10307bf8fafa
#
_entry.id   00002ce36038a9dd137b10307bf8fafa
#
_cell.length_a   1.000
_cell.length_b   1.000
_cell.length_c   1.000
_cell.angle_alpha   90.00
_cell.angle_beta   90.00
_cell.angle_gamma   90.00
#
_symmetry.space_group_name_H-M   'P 1'
#
loop_
_entity.id
_entity.type
_entity.pdbx_description
1 polymer ?
#
loop_
_entity_poly.entity_id
_entity_poly.type
_entity_poly.pdbx_seq_one_letter_code
_entity_poly.pdbx_strand_id
1 'polypeptide(L)'
;MFDATCEVRPVVNIAGYEGLRVVLPALVASAEDIEEVVTHERKRHATLVDVDRPAKIDDQVTLDLVGSRDGAPLPGLNVDDWLYEVGKNWVAEDFDKNIIGSTTGQKLEFTSVPSGMTETADFVVTVKKIQEQVLPELNDEWVAEHFAEHESIEAWKSAVQTRIEESRLNQIRNTVVEKTTAALAELVEIEAPEAMVSSDLRGRVQNTLKQFESQGISMEQWLSITQQTAEQFVDALKEQSTLAVKVDIALRAVALAQKLDATEDDLEMQFERIAAQVKKKPAAIRKAYDKNDATADLRAQISKSKAIDWLLHNSKFVDDQGNTIDTDTVLGDHNHDEIETAETAEPGELDSDKEAL
;
A
#
# COMPACT_ATOMS: atom_id res chain seq x y z
N MET A 1 41.02 -17.56 -29.79
CA MET A 1 40.37 -16.27 -29.77
C MET A 1 39.01 -16.54 -29.13
N PHE A 2 38.69 -15.92 -27.99
CA PHE A 2 37.40 -16.09 -27.32
C PHE A 2 36.67 -14.76 -27.49
N ASP A 3 35.45 -14.79 -28.02
CA ASP A 3 34.54 -13.64 -28.04
C ASP A 3 33.57 -13.79 -26.87
N ALA A 4 33.49 -12.79 -26.00
CA ALA A 4 32.54 -12.70 -24.92
C ALA A 4 31.60 -11.52 -25.20
N THR A 5 30.30 -11.80 -25.24
CA THR A 5 29.26 -10.77 -25.32
C THR A 5 28.72 -10.56 -23.91
N CYS A 6 28.75 -9.32 -23.44
CA CYS A 6 28.14 -8.96 -22.16
C CYS A 6 27.17 -7.79 -22.36
N GLU A 7 26.03 -7.85 -21.67
CA GLU A 7 25.15 -6.70 -21.55
C GLU A 7 25.77 -5.71 -20.58
N VAL A 8 25.83 -4.45 -21.00
CA VAL A 8 26.28 -3.35 -20.15
C VAL A 8 25.08 -2.50 -19.76
N ARG A 9 25.14 -1.87 -18.59
CA ARG A 9 24.11 -0.93 -18.17
C ARG A 9 24.01 0.22 -19.16
N PRO A 10 22.84 0.49 -19.75
CA PRO A 10 22.68 1.58 -20.71
C PRO A 10 22.84 2.93 -20.00
N VAL A 11 23.49 3.87 -20.68
CA VAL A 11 23.47 5.28 -20.31
C VAL A 11 22.39 5.94 -21.16
N VAL A 12 21.33 6.41 -20.51
CA VAL A 12 20.20 7.05 -21.18
C VAL A 12 20.22 8.55 -20.94
N ASN A 13 19.69 9.29 -21.88
CA ASN A 13 19.38 10.71 -21.70
C ASN A 13 17.86 10.83 -21.57
N ILE A 14 17.38 11.36 -20.45
CA ILE A 14 15.97 11.51 -20.16
C ILE A 14 15.61 12.97 -20.30
N ALA A 15 14.56 13.26 -21.06
CA ALA A 15 13.98 14.60 -21.18
C ALA A 15 12.71 14.68 -20.33
N GLY A 16 12.38 15.89 -19.85
CA GLY A 16 11.09 16.13 -19.17
C GLY A 16 11.07 15.84 -17.67
N TYR A 17 12.19 15.45 -17.05
CA TYR A 17 12.27 15.25 -15.61
C TYR A 17 12.32 16.56 -14.80
N GLU A 18 12.70 17.68 -15.45
CA GLU A 18 12.63 19.00 -14.83
C GLU A 18 11.18 19.46 -14.74
N GLY A 19 10.70 19.68 -13.53
CA GLY A 19 9.30 19.98 -13.28
C GLY A 19 8.36 18.80 -13.56
N LEU A 20 8.84 17.58 -13.29
CA LEU A 20 8.09 16.34 -13.41
C LEU A 20 6.73 16.45 -12.70
N ARG A 21 5.65 16.15 -13.43
CA ARG A 21 4.32 16.17 -12.85
C ARG A 21 4.04 14.85 -12.13
N VAL A 22 3.82 14.93 -10.82
CA VAL A 22 3.51 13.78 -9.99
C VAL A 22 2.09 13.90 -9.47
N VAL A 23 1.24 12.91 -9.76
CA VAL A 23 -0.15 12.88 -9.31
C VAL A 23 -0.21 12.20 -7.95
N LEU A 24 -0.73 12.93 -6.96
CA LEU A 24 -0.93 12.50 -5.59
C LEU A 24 -2.42 12.48 -5.26
N PRO A 25 -2.87 11.75 -4.23
CA PRO A 25 -4.24 11.88 -3.73
C PRO A 25 -4.58 13.31 -3.31
N ALA A 26 -5.84 13.69 -3.42
CA ALA A 26 -6.29 15.00 -2.96
C ALA A 26 -6.05 15.17 -1.44
N LEU A 27 -5.35 16.25 -1.05
CA LEU A 27 -5.03 16.53 0.35
C LEU A 27 -6.26 17.04 1.09
N VAL A 28 -6.98 17.98 0.48
CA VAL A 28 -8.13 18.63 1.11
C VAL A 28 -9.30 17.65 1.20
N ALA A 29 -9.90 17.56 2.40
CA ALA A 29 -11.11 16.77 2.59
C ALA A 29 -12.32 17.46 1.95
N SER A 30 -13.07 16.72 1.16
CA SER A 30 -14.33 17.20 0.59
C SER A 30 -15.45 17.21 1.65
N ALA A 31 -16.52 17.94 1.37
CA ALA A 31 -17.70 17.89 2.22
C ALA A 31 -18.31 16.49 2.30
N GLU A 32 -18.18 15.69 1.24
CA GLU A 32 -18.64 14.29 1.18
C GLU A 32 -17.82 13.39 2.11
N ASP A 33 -16.48 13.52 2.12
CA ASP A 33 -15.60 12.79 3.03
C ASP A 33 -15.98 13.05 4.52
N ILE A 34 -16.24 14.32 4.85
CA ILE A 34 -16.63 14.69 6.21
C ILE A 34 -17.98 14.11 6.56
N GLU A 35 -18.96 14.18 5.66
CA GLU A 35 -20.30 13.67 5.89
C GLU A 35 -20.34 12.14 5.98
N GLU A 36 -19.47 11.45 5.26
CA GLU A 36 -19.28 10.00 5.37
C GLU A 36 -18.82 9.61 6.78
N VAL A 37 -17.81 10.31 7.33
CA VAL A 37 -17.34 10.06 8.71
C VAL A 37 -18.43 10.39 9.72
N VAL A 38 -19.12 11.52 9.56
CA VAL A 38 -20.24 11.92 10.43
C VAL A 38 -21.36 10.87 10.42
N THR A 39 -21.72 10.40 9.24
CA THR A 39 -22.76 9.36 9.08
C THR A 39 -22.31 8.04 9.70
N HIS A 40 -21.05 7.65 9.50
CA HIS A 40 -20.49 6.45 10.11
C HIS A 40 -20.55 6.50 11.64
N GLU A 41 -20.13 7.61 12.23
CA GLU A 41 -20.20 7.78 13.69
C GLU A 41 -21.65 7.79 14.21
N ARG A 42 -22.58 8.43 13.51
CA ARG A 42 -24.01 8.35 13.86
C ARG A 42 -24.56 6.93 13.78
N LYS A 43 -24.14 6.15 12.77
CA LYS A 43 -24.51 4.73 12.64
C LYS A 43 -24.01 3.90 13.83
N ARG A 44 -22.84 4.19 14.38
CA ARG A 44 -22.31 3.52 15.59
C ARG A 44 -23.16 3.76 16.84
N HIS A 45 -23.82 4.89 16.90
CA HIS A 45 -24.70 5.28 18.02
C HIS A 45 -26.18 5.16 17.67
N ALA A 46 -26.52 4.48 16.59
CA ALA A 46 -27.90 4.29 16.17
C ALA A 46 -28.66 3.34 17.07
N THR A 47 -29.97 3.58 17.22
CA THR A 47 -30.87 2.68 17.90
C THR A 47 -31.54 1.74 16.92
N LEU A 48 -31.54 0.44 17.19
CA LEU A 48 -32.24 -0.56 16.39
C LEU A 48 -33.69 -0.66 16.83
N VAL A 49 -34.62 -0.40 15.93
CA VAL A 49 -36.06 -0.45 16.17
C VAL A 49 -36.68 -1.54 15.30
N ASP A 50 -37.42 -2.46 15.92
CA ASP A 50 -38.10 -3.54 15.21
C ASP A 50 -39.18 -2.97 14.28
N VAL A 51 -39.21 -3.48 13.05
CA VAL A 51 -40.15 -3.02 12.02
C VAL A 51 -40.90 -4.19 11.37
N ASP A 52 -42.20 -3.99 11.15
CA ASP A 52 -43.10 -4.94 10.45
C ASP A 52 -43.28 -4.56 8.97
N ARG A 53 -42.21 -4.19 8.29
CA ARG A 53 -42.23 -3.88 6.86
C ARG A 53 -41.16 -4.71 6.13
N PRO A 54 -41.25 -4.81 4.81
CA PRO A 54 -40.17 -5.43 4.02
C PRO A 54 -38.81 -4.74 4.24
N ALA A 55 -37.75 -5.56 4.23
CA ALA A 55 -36.35 -5.11 4.40
C ALA A 55 -35.95 -4.12 3.32
N LYS A 56 -35.21 -3.08 3.72
CA LYS A 56 -34.64 -2.04 2.85
C LYS A 56 -33.13 -1.96 3.03
N ILE A 57 -32.50 -1.20 2.18
CA ILE A 57 -31.09 -0.82 2.34
C ILE A 57 -30.91 -0.11 3.69
N ASP A 58 -29.78 -0.32 4.34
CA ASP A 58 -29.41 0.16 5.68
C ASP A 58 -30.21 -0.44 6.86
N ASP A 59 -31.15 -1.38 6.62
CA ASP A 59 -31.77 -2.14 7.71
C ASP A 59 -30.79 -3.17 8.28
N GLN A 60 -30.89 -3.45 9.57
CA GLN A 60 -30.23 -4.57 10.23
C GLN A 60 -31.16 -5.78 10.22
N VAL A 61 -30.75 -6.85 9.58
CA VAL A 61 -31.56 -8.06 9.46
C VAL A 61 -30.89 -9.19 10.21
N THR A 62 -31.58 -9.77 11.20
CA THR A 62 -31.13 -11.03 11.81
C THR A 62 -31.60 -12.18 10.94
N LEU A 63 -30.65 -12.97 10.47
CA LEU A 63 -30.94 -14.08 9.54
C LEU A 63 -30.13 -15.34 9.86
N ASP A 64 -30.67 -16.49 9.46
CA ASP A 64 -29.89 -17.71 9.34
C ASP A 64 -29.45 -17.86 7.88
N LEU A 65 -28.19 -18.16 7.69
CA LEU A 65 -27.57 -18.37 6.39
C LEU A 65 -27.05 -19.80 6.29
N VAL A 66 -27.44 -20.49 5.24
CA VAL A 66 -26.89 -21.80 4.86
C VAL A 66 -26.43 -21.74 3.41
N GLY A 67 -25.12 -21.81 3.20
CA GLY A 67 -24.51 -21.92 1.86
C GLY A 67 -24.06 -23.35 1.59
N SER A 68 -24.42 -23.88 0.41
CA SER A 68 -24.06 -25.24 0.00
C SER A 68 -23.68 -25.30 -1.46
N ARG A 69 -22.90 -26.33 -1.83
CA ARG A 69 -22.57 -26.66 -3.21
C ARG A 69 -22.74 -28.16 -3.41
N ASP A 70 -23.51 -28.56 -4.42
CA ASP A 70 -23.84 -29.97 -4.68
C ASP A 70 -24.37 -30.70 -3.44
N GLY A 71 -25.09 -29.99 -2.57
CA GLY A 71 -25.64 -30.51 -1.33
C GLY A 71 -24.65 -30.60 -0.16
N ALA A 72 -23.40 -30.23 -0.33
CA ALA A 72 -22.39 -30.16 0.72
C ALA A 72 -22.32 -28.73 1.30
N PRO A 73 -22.33 -28.55 2.65
CA PRO A 73 -22.23 -27.23 3.25
C PRO A 73 -20.86 -26.60 2.99
N LEU A 74 -20.85 -25.30 2.67
CA LEU A 74 -19.62 -24.54 2.45
C LEU A 74 -19.13 -23.96 3.80
N PRO A 75 -17.85 -24.17 4.17
CA PRO A 75 -17.27 -23.58 5.36
C PRO A 75 -17.37 -22.05 5.34
N GLY A 76 -17.77 -21.45 6.48
CA GLY A 76 -17.89 -19.99 6.62
C GLY A 76 -19.21 -19.39 6.11
N LEU A 77 -20.03 -20.16 5.38
CA LEU A 77 -21.35 -19.73 4.87
C LEU A 77 -22.52 -20.41 5.58
N ASN A 78 -22.31 -20.88 6.80
CA ASN A 78 -23.37 -21.49 7.64
C ASN A 78 -23.34 -20.80 9.00
N VAL A 79 -24.27 -19.87 9.21
CA VAL A 79 -24.33 -19.03 10.40
C VAL A 79 -25.80 -18.89 10.82
N ASP A 80 -26.07 -19.08 12.11
CA ASP A 80 -27.37 -18.84 12.73
C ASP A 80 -27.37 -17.50 13.46
N ASP A 81 -28.53 -16.83 13.49
CA ASP A 81 -28.74 -15.55 14.20
C ASP A 81 -27.74 -14.46 13.82
N TRP A 82 -27.33 -14.44 12.56
CA TRP A 82 -26.38 -13.45 12.08
C TRP A 82 -27.06 -12.10 11.87
N LEU A 83 -26.50 -11.05 12.48
CA LEU A 83 -26.92 -9.67 12.28
C LEU A 83 -26.22 -9.12 11.03
N TYR A 84 -26.97 -8.84 10.00
CA TYR A 84 -26.51 -8.41 8.69
C TYR A 84 -27.07 -7.02 8.34
N GLU A 85 -26.20 -6.09 7.93
CA GLU A 85 -26.60 -4.78 7.40
C GLU A 85 -26.86 -4.91 5.90
N VAL A 86 -28.09 -4.67 5.48
CA VAL A 86 -28.51 -4.74 4.08
C VAL A 86 -27.86 -3.60 3.29
N GLY A 87 -27.20 -3.92 2.18
CA GLY A 87 -26.45 -2.96 1.36
C GLY A 87 -24.96 -3.21 1.33
N LYS A 88 -24.44 -4.12 2.16
CA LYS A 88 -22.98 -4.40 2.25
C LYS A 88 -22.46 -5.41 1.22
N ASN A 89 -23.31 -6.28 0.68
CA ASN A 89 -22.95 -7.35 -0.26
C ASN A 89 -21.77 -8.22 0.19
N TRP A 90 -21.63 -8.48 1.50
CA TRP A 90 -20.46 -9.22 2.04
C TRP A 90 -20.43 -10.68 1.62
N VAL A 91 -21.61 -11.28 1.41
CA VAL A 91 -21.73 -12.71 1.07
C VAL A 91 -21.55 -12.98 -0.40
N ALA A 92 -22.22 -12.21 -1.25
CA ALA A 92 -22.18 -12.27 -2.70
C ALA A 92 -22.63 -10.92 -3.29
N GLU A 93 -22.23 -10.61 -4.52
CA GLU A 93 -22.52 -9.31 -5.18
C GLU A 93 -24.01 -8.99 -5.28
N ASP A 94 -24.84 -10.02 -5.42
CA ASP A 94 -26.30 -9.90 -5.56
C ASP A 94 -27.08 -10.35 -4.32
N PHE A 95 -26.37 -10.60 -3.18
CA PHE A 95 -26.98 -11.07 -1.93
C PHE A 95 -28.07 -10.12 -1.45
N ASP A 96 -27.75 -8.83 -1.40
CA ASP A 96 -28.68 -7.81 -0.91
C ASP A 96 -29.93 -7.67 -1.79
N LYS A 97 -29.80 -7.87 -3.10
CA LYS A 97 -30.97 -7.85 -4.01
C LYS A 97 -32.01 -8.90 -3.65
N ASN A 98 -31.56 -10.03 -3.11
CA ASN A 98 -32.45 -11.11 -2.69
C ASN A 98 -33.04 -10.85 -1.30
N ILE A 99 -32.35 -10.12 -0.44
CA ILE A 99 -32.81 -9.77 0.93
C ILE A 99 -33.76 -8.57 0.89
N ILE A 100 -33.50 -7.58 0.03
CA ILE A 100 -34.37 -6.39 -0.10
C ILE A 100 -35.78 -6.83 -0.48
N GLY A 101 -36.77 -6.33 0.26
CA GLY A 101 -38.17 -6.67 0.07
C GLY A 101 -38.64 -7.94 0.78
N SER A 102 -37.75 -8.67 1.45
CA SER A 102 -38.15 -9.82 2.27
C SER A 102 -38.83 -9.38 3.57
N THR A 103 -39.63 -10.28 4.14
CA THR A 103 -40.36 -10.06 5.39
C THR A 103 -39.89 -11.01 6.48
N THR A 104 -40.16 -10.66 7.71
CA THR A 104 -39.86 -11.51 8.87
C THR A 104 -40.52 -12.89 8.74
N GLY A 105 -39.74 -13.95 8.99
CA GLY A 105 -40.15 -15.34 8.83
C GLY A 105 -40.04 -15.89 7.43
N GLN A 106 -39.68 -15.07 6.45
CA GLN A 106 -39.51 -15.51 5.05
C GLN A 106 -38.24 -16.33 4.85
N LYS A 107 -38.37 -17.44 4.12
CA LYS A 107 -37.27 -18.26 3.64
C LYS A 107 -37.02 -17.92 2.19
N LEU A 108 -35.77 -17.60 1.88
CA LEU A 108 -35.28 -17.25 0.54
C LEU A 108 -34.34 -18.36 0.06
N GLU A 109 -34.46 -18.74 -1.20
CA GLU A 109 -33.59 -19.71 -1.83
C GLU A 109 -33.10 -19.14 -3.17
N PHE A 110 -31.79 -19.02 -3.34
CA PHE A 110 -31.18 -18.50 -4.55
C PHE A 110 -29.77 -19.02 -4.74
N THR A 111 -29.26 -18.95 -5.97
CA THR A 111 -27.90 -19.36 -6.32
C THR A 111 -27.11 -18.13 -6.70
N SER A 112 -25.92 -17.96 -6.15
CA SER A 112 -25.02 -16.85 -6.42
C SER A 112 -23.55 -17.27 -6.28
N VAL A 113 -22.64 -16.41 -6.72
CA VAL A 113 -21.18 -16.62 -6.53
C VAL A 113 -20.77 -15.96 -5.21
N PRO A 114 -20.31 -16.73 -4.20
CA PRO A 114 -19.85 -16.16 -2.94
C PRO A 114 -18.65 -15.24 -3.14
N SER A 115 -18.56 -14.19 -2.34
CA SER A 115 -17.42 -13.27 -2.35
C SER A 115 -16.11 -14.03 -2.15
N GLY A 116 -15.13 -13.79 -3.02
CA GLY A 116 -13.84 -14.48 -2.99
C GLY A 116 -13.82 -15.88 -3.61
N MET A 117 -14.95 -16.36 -4.19
CA MET A 117 -15.02 -17.62 -4.91
C MET A 117 -15.31 -17.38 -6.41
N THR A 118 -15.04 -18.39 -7.23
CA THR A 118 -15.31 -18.36 -8.68
C THR A 118 -16.49 -19.20 -9.09
N GLU A 119 -16.94 -20.10 -8.22
CA GLU A 119 -18.01 -21.05 -8.50
C GLU A 119 -19.27 -20.68 -7.72
N THR A 120 -20.43 -20.99 -8.29
CA THR A 120 -21.73 -20.73 -7.67
C THR A 120 -21.96 -21.58 -6.42
N ALA A 121 -22.76 -21.06 -5.50
CA ALA A 121 -23.29 -21.76 -4.34
C ALA A 121 -24.80 -21.54 -4.23
N ASP A 122 -25.50 -22.52 -3.66
CA ASP A 122 -26.90 -22.42 -3.31
C ASP A 122 -27.03 -21.85 -1.89
N PHE A 123 -27.78 -20.77 -1.77
CA PHE A 123 -28.05 -20.10 -0.53
C PHE A 123 -29.48 -20.33 -0.06
N VAL A 124 -29.60 -20.65 1.20
CA VAL A 124 -30.87 -20.67 1.93
C VAL A 124 -30.76 -19.66 3.06
N VAL A 125 -31.59 -18.62 3.01
CA VAL A 125 -31.60 -17.55 3.99
C VAL A 125 -32.98 -17.51 4.66
N THR A 126 -32.99 -17.53 5.99
CA THR A 126 -34.23 -17.36 6.77
C THR A 126 -34.15 -16.03 7.51
N VAL A 127 -35.04 -15.11 7.16
CA VAL A 127 -35.13 -13.80 7.82
C VAL A 127 -35.86 -13.93 9.14
N LYS A 128 -35.19 -13.72 10.27
CA LYS A 128 -35.78 -13.83 11.61
C LYS A 128 -36.33 -12.51 12.12
N LYS A 129 -35.64 -11.43 11.86
CA LYS A 129 -35.97 -10.11 12.40
C LYS A 129 -35.49 -9.02 11.47
N ILE A 130 -36.27 -7.96 11.35
CA ILE A 130 -35.90 -6.77 10.60
C ILE A 130 -35.92 -5.58 11.55
N GLN A 131 -34.84 -4.82 11.58
CA GLN A 131 -34.70 -3.66 12.44
C GLN A 131 -34.24 -2.46 11.60
N GLU A 132 -34.92 -1.35 11.79
CA GLU A 132 -34.51 -0.07 11.22
C GLU A 132 -33.43 0.54 12.09
N GLN A 133 -32.37 1.04 11.45
CA GLN A 133 -31.31 1.76 12.13
C GLN A 133 -31.68 3.24 12.21
N VAL A 134 -32.22 3.64 13.38
CA VAL A 134 -32.60 5.04 13.62
C VAL A 134 -31.38 5.80 14.09
N LEU A 135 -30.88 6.68 13.21
CA LEU A 135 -29.73 7.52 13.51
C LEU A 135 -30.11 8.62 14.53
N PRO A 136 -29.26 8.89 15.54
CA PRO A 136 -29.49 10.00 16.45
C PRO A 136 -29.54 11.34 15.68
N GLU A 137 -30.30 12.31 16.19
CA GLU A 137 -30.30 13.65 15.64
C GLU A 137 -28.92 14.29 15.84
N LEU A 138 -28.36 14.87 14.76
CA LEU A 138 -27.08 15.54 14.81
C LEU A 138 -27.30 16.97 15.31
N ASN A 139 -27.02 17.19 16.60
CA ASN A 139 -27.08 18.48 17.26
C ASN A 139 -25.87 18.67 18.19
N ASP A 140 -25.66 19.87 18.70
CA ASP A 140 -24.51 20.17 19.56
C ASP A 140 -24.53 19.39 20.87
N GLU A 141 -25.71 19.07 21.40
CA GLU A 141 -25.87 18.27 22.62
C GLU A 141 -25.36 16.85 22.40
N TRP A 142 -25.70 16.23 21.25
CA TRP A 142 -25.22 14.91 20.88
C TRP A 142 -23.70 14.90 20.68
N VAL A 143 -23.13 15.95 20.06
CA VAL A 143 -21.69 16.07 19.89
C VAL A 143 -20.99 16.18 21.25
N ALA A 144 -21.47 17.03 22.14
CA ALA A 144 -20.89 17.20 23.48
C ALA A 144 -20.97 15.93 24.35
N GLU A 145 -22.03 15.11 24.17
CA GLU A 145 -22.19 13.85 24.88
C GLU A 145 -21.21 12.76 24.40
N HIS A 146 -20.98 12.68 23.09
CA HIS A 146 -20.20 11.58 22.50
C HIS A 146 -18.75 11.96 22.17
N PHE A 147 -18.46 13.24 22.00
CA PHE A 147 -17.15 13.80 21.67
C PHE A 147 -16.80 14.96 22.59
N ALA A 148 -16.48 14.62 23.85
CA ALA A 148 -16.31 15.58 24.95
C ALA A 148 -15.27 16.72 24.69
N GLU A 149 -14.43 16.59 23.66
CA GLU A 149 -13.45 17.60 23.25
C GLU A 149 -14.08 18.70 22.35
N HIS A 150 -15.34 18.50 21.92
CA HIS A 150 -16.02 19.38 20.98
C HIS A 150 -17.35 19.89 21.53
N GLU A 151 -17.55 21.20 21.50
CA GLU A 151 -18.76 21.83 22.05
C GLU A 151 -19.86 22.04 20.99
N SER A 152 -19.55 21.83 19.70
CA SER A 152 -20.50 22.04 18.60
C SER A 152 -20.22 21.13 17.41
N ILE A 153 -21.24 20.95 16.56
CA ILE A 153 -21.13 20.22 15.28
C ILE A 153 -20.03 20.81 14.40
N GLU A 154 -19.96 22.16 14.35
CA GLU A 154 -18.98 22.83 13.49
C GLU A 154 -17.54 22.55 13.97
N ALA A 155 -17.29 22.63 15.28
CA ALA A 155 -15.99 22.30 15.86
C ALA A 155 -15.62 20.83 15.62
N TRP A 156 -16.55 19.91 15.78
CA TRP A 156 -16.33 18.51 15.52
C TRP A 156 -16.06 18.21 14.03
N LYS A 157 -16.88 18.78 13.11
CA LYS A 157 -16.64 18.64 11.65
C LYS A 157 -15.29 19.20 11.23
N SER A 158 -14.87 20.32 11.82
CA SER A 158 -13.54 20.89 11.58
C SER A 158 -12.42 19.96 12.06
N ALA A 159 -12.58 19.33 13.22
CA ALA A 159 -11.62 18.34 13.72
C ALA A 159 -11.58 17.06 12.86
N VAL A 160 -12.72 16.59 12.37
CA VAL A 160 -12.81 15.48 11.40
C VAL A 160 -12.09 15.83 10.12
N GLN A 161 -12.30 17.03 9.58
CA GLN A 161 -11.59 17.51 8.39
C GLN A 161 -10.08 17.48 8.61
N THR A 162 -9.60 18.09 9.69
CA THR A 162 -8.16 18.11 10.03
C THR A 162 -7.59 16.69 10.11
N ARG A 163 -8.28 15.78 10.77
CA ARG A 163 -7.83 14.38 10.90
C ARG A 163 -7.74 13.65 9.57
N ILE A 164 -8.71 13.88 8.66
CA ILE A 164 -8.67 13.29 7.30
C ILE A 164 -7.47 13.86 6.54
N GLU A 165 -7.28 15.18 6.57
CA GLU A 165 -6.18 15.87 5.87
C GLU A 165 -4.81 15.44 6.42
N GLU A 166 -4.64 15.33 7.73
CA GLU A 166 -3.41 14.80 8.36
C GLU A 166 -3.15 13.33 7.95
N SER A 167 -4.18 12.50 7.94
CA SER A 167 -4.05 11.10 7.51
C SER A 167 -3.64 11.01 6.04
N ARG A 168 -4.25 11.81 5.16
CA ARG A 168 -3.90 11.89 3.74
C ARG A 168 -2.49 12.42 3.53
N LEU A 169 -2.09 13.45 4.29
CA LEU A 169 -0.73 14.00 4.22
C LEU A 169 0.31 12.96 4.62
N ASN A 170 0.07 12.21 5.68
CA ASN A 170 0.96 11.12 6.10
C ASN A 170 1.04 10.03 5.02
N GLN A 171 -0.07 9.65 4.41
CA GLN A 171 -0.09 8.71 3.29
C GLN A 171 0.68 9.23 2.07
N ILE A 172 0.51 10.50 1.74
CA ILE A 172 1.25 11.17 0.66
C ILE A 172 2.74 11.12 0.95
N ARG A 173 3.18 11.51 2.15
CA ARG A 173 4.59 11.49 2.55
C ARG A 173 5.21 10.10 2.46
N ASN A 174 4.47 9.06 2.82
CA ASN A 174 4.93 7.67 2.73
C ASN A 174 5.03 7.17 1.28
N THR A 175 4.30 7.75 0.34
CA THR A 175 4.21 7.26 -1.05
C THR A 175 4.83 8.23 -2.07
N VAL A 176 5.20 9.44 -1.68
CA VAL A 176 5.68 10.48 -2.62
C VAL A 176 6.95 10.07 -3.36
N VAL A 177 7.88 9.41 -2.69
CA VAL A 177 9.12 8.93 -3.32
C VAL A 177 8.80 7.89 -4.39
N GLU A 178 7.95 6.91 -4.05
CA GLU A 178 7.52 5.87 -4.98
C GLU A 178 6.79 6.48 -6.19
N LYS A 179 5.83 7.39 -5.95
CA LYS A 179 5.08 8.07 -7.01
C LYS A 179 5.99 8.90 -7.92
N THR A 180 6.95 9.61 -7.34
CA THR A 180 7.91 10.43 -8.10
C THR A 180 8.84 9.56 -8.94
N THR A 181 9.37 8.48 -8.36
CA THR A 181 10.27 7.57 -9.09
C THR A 181 9.53 6.76 -10.15
N ALA A 182 8.27 6.38 -9.92
CA ALA A 182 7.41 5.74 -10.92
C ALA A 182 7.14 6.68 -12.09
N ALA A 183 6.75 7.93 -11.83
CA ALA A 183 6.54 8.93 -12.88
C ALA A 183 7.84 9.23 -13.68
N LEU A 184 8.99 9.22 -13.01
CA LEU A 184 10.29 9.34 -13.69
C LEU A 184 10.56 8.13 -14.60
N ALA A 185 10.23 6.91 -14.15
CA ALA A 185 10.46 5.70 -14.94
C ALA A 185 9.61 5.66 -16.22
N GLU A 186 8.44 6.31 -16.25
CA GLU A 186 7.62 6.46 -17.46
C GLU A 186 8.31 7.26 -18.58
N LEU A 187 9.27 8.13 -18.21
CA LEU A 187 10.06 8.89 -19.18
C LEU A 187 11.18 8.04 -19.84
N VAL A 188 11.41 6.82 -19.38
CA VAL A 188 12.42 5.91 -19.93
C VAL A 188 11.82 5.19 -21.14
N GLU A 189 12.24 5.60 -22.34
CA GLU A 189 11.73 5.06 -23.62
C GLU A 189 12.30 3.68 -23.95
N ILE A 190 13.46 3.32 -23.38
CA ILE A 190 14.11 2.02 -23.65
C ILE A 190 13.44 0.90 -22.84
N GLU A 191 13.51 -0.30 -23.37
CA GLU A 191 13.18 -1.50 -22.60
C GLU A 191 14.23 -1.74 -21.51
N ALA A 192 13.76 -2.23 -20.35
CA ALA A 192 14.68 -2.59 -19.27
C ALA A 192 15.55 -3.79 -19.70
N PRO A 193 16.91 -3.72 -19.56
CA PRO A 193 17.79 -4.82 -19.94
C PRO A 193 17.44 -6.11 -19.20
N GLU A 194 17.27 -7.20 -19.94
CA GLU A 194 16.77 -8.47 -19.38
C GLU A 194 17.70 -9.05 -18.30
N ALA A 195 19.02 -8.89 -18.46
CA ALA A 195 19.98 -9.33 -17.46
C ALA A 195 19.80 -8.61 -16.11
N MET A 196 19.50 -7.28 -16.15
CA MET A 196 19.23 -6.50 -14.94
C MET A 196 17.91 -6.90 -14.28
N VAL A 197 16.85 -7.04 -15.08
CA VAL A 197 15.53 -7.50 -14.60
C VAL A 197 15.62 -8.89 -13.96
N SER A 198 16.31 -9.82 -14.61
CA SER A 198 16.51 -11.19 -14.10
C SER A 198 17.35 -11.22 -12.81
N SER A 199 18.30 -10.29 -12.66
CA SER A 199 19.11 -10.18 -11.44
C SER A 199 18.27 -9.63 -10.27
N ASP A 200 17.50 -8.57 -10.49
CA ASP A 200 16.61 -7.98 -9.49
C ASP A 200 15.51 -8.98 -9.07
N LEU A 201 14.87 -9.63 -10.05
CA LEU A 201 13.84 -10.65 -9.81
C LEU A 201 14.35 -11.79 -8.90
N ARG A 202 15.57 -12.28 -9.16
CA ARG A 202 16.18 -13.31 -8.28
C ARG A 202 16.35 -12.82 -6.85
N GLY A 203 16.81 -11.59 -6.67
CA GLY A 203 16.93 -10.98 -5.34
C GLY A 203 15.59 -10.88 -4.63
N ARG A 204 14.55 -10.38 -5.32
CA ARG A 204 13.19 -10.26 -4.77
C ARG A 204 12.62 -11.61 -4.37
N VAL A 205 12.71 -12.61 -5.24
CA VAL A 205 12.24 -13.97 -4.92
C VAL A 205 12.94 -14.52 -3.68
N GLN A 206 14.27 -14.38 -3.58
CA GLN A 206 15.02 -14.84 -2.41
C GLN A 206 14.62 -14.11 -1.14
N ASN A 207 14.44 -12.81 -1.19
CA ASN A 207 14.03 -12.01 -0.03
C ASN A 207 12.61 -12.36 0.41
N THR A 208 11.68 -12.53 -0.53
CA THR A 208 10.30 -12.93 -0.22
C THR A 208 10.27 -14.33 0.42
N LEU A 209 11.06 -15.28 -0.09
CA LEU A 209 11.17 -16.63 0.50
C LEU A 209 11.72 -16.56 1.93
N LYS A 210 12.79 -15.81 2.17
CA LYS A 210 13.35 -15.62 3.52
C LYS A 210 12.31 -14.97 4.47
N GLN A 211 11.54 -14.01 3.98
CA GLN A 211 10.47 -13.38 4.77
C GLN A 211 9.39 -14.40 5.15
N PHE A 212 8.95 -15.23 4.21
CA PHE A 212 7.98 -16.29 4.50
C PHE A 212 8.53 -17.29 5.52
N GLU A 213 9.77 -17.74 5.34
CA GLU A 213 10.44 -18.64 6.30
C GLU A 213 10.51 -18.02 7.70
N SER A 214 10.83 -16.74 7.81
CA SER A 214 10.88 -16.03 9.09
C SER A 214 9.52 -15.93 9.79
N GLN A 215 8.42 -15.95 9.03
CA GLN A 215 7.04 -15.96 9.52
C GLN A 215 6.47 -17.36 9.71
N GLY A 216 7.24 -18.40 9.37
CA GLY A 216 6.79 -19.80 9.45
C GLY A 216 5.74 -20.18 8.40
N ILE A 217 5.65 -19.42 7.30
CA ILE A 217 4.70 -19.63 6.20
C ILE A 217 5.46 -20.27 5.04
N SER A 218 4.95 -21.38 4.50
CA SER A 218 5.51 -21.93 3.27
C SER A 218 4.94 -21.22 2.04
N MET A 219 5.71 -21.21 0.93
CA MET A 219 5.24 -20.69 -0.37
C MET A 219 3.91 -21.33 -0.79
N GLU A 220 3.76 -22.65 -0.59
CA GLU A 220 2.54 -23.40 -0.94
C GLU A 220 1.34 -22.91 -0.12
N GLN A 221 1.54 -22.69 1.18
CA GLN A 221 0.49 -22.13 2.05
C GLN A 221 0.09 -20.73 1.62
N TRP A 222 1.07 -19.86 1.32
CA TRP A 222 0.81 -18.51 0.86
C TRP A 222 0.04 -18.50 -0.47
N LEU A 223 0.46 -19.28 -1.46
CA LEU A 223 -0.23 -19.41 -2.75
C LEU A 223 -1.66 -19.96 -2.58
N SER A 224 -1.86 -20.90 -1.65
CA SER A 224 -3.20 -21.43 -1.34
C SER A 224 -4.10 -20.38 -0.70
N ILE A 225 -3.59 -19.56 0.23
CA ILE A 225 -4.35 -18.50 0.90
C ILE A 225 -4.72 -17.39 -0.09
N THR A 226 -3.78 -16.99 -0.95
CA THR A 226 -3.99 -15.92 -1.93
C THR A 226 -4.67 -16.38 -3.22
N GLN A 227 -4.90 -17.70 -3.38
CA GLN A 227 -5.45 -18.33 -4.59
C GLN A 227 -4.68 -17.98 -5.87
N GLN A 228 -3.36 -17.72 -5.72
CA GLN A 228 -2.46 -17.40 -6.83
C GLN A 228 -1.68 -18.62 -7.28
N THR A 229 -1.34 -18.66 -8.57
CA THR A 229 -0.37 -19.63 -9.09
C THR A 229 1.05 -19.13 -8.88
N ALA A 230 2.02 -20.06 -8.86
CA ALA A 230 3.44 -19.69 -8.80
C ALA A 230 3.87 -18.82 -10.00
N GLU A 231 3.25 -19.02 -11.16
CA GLU A 231 3.50 -18.24 -12.37
C GLU A 231 3.01 -16.78 -12.18
N GLN A 232 1.78 -16.59 -11.72
CA GLN A 232 1.24 -15.25 -11.41
C GLN A 232 2.08 -14.49 -10.37
N PHE A 233 2.56 -15.20 -9.35
CA PHE A 233 3.45 -14.63 -8.36
C PHE A 233 4.78 -14.16 -8.96
N VAL A 234 5.42 -14.99 -9.79
CA VAL A 234 6.68 -14.64 -10.46
C VAL A 234 6.47 -13.50 -11.47
N ASP A 235 5.37 -13.51 -12.22
CA ASP A 235 5.05 -12.46 -13.18
C ASP A 235 4.84 -11.10 -12.49
N ALA A 236 4.13 -11.07 -11.36
CA ALA A 236 3.97 -9.85 -10.56
C ALA A 236 5.31 -9.31 -10.05
N LEU A 237 6.21 -10.18 -9.57
CA LEU A 237 7.55 -9.78 -9.17
C LEU A 237 8.40 -9.31 -10.36
N LYS A 238 8.20 -9.89 -11.56
CA LYS A 238 8.91 -9.47 -12.77
C LYS A 238 8.49 -8.08 -13.23
N GLU A 239 7.22 -7.73 -13.13
CA GLU A 239 6.74 -6.37 -13.40
C GLU A 239 7.37 -5.36 -12.45
N GLN A 240 7.40 -5.67 -11.15
CA GLN A 240 8.08 -4.83 -10.15
C GLN A 240 9.58 -4.69 -10.43
N SER A 241 10.25 -5.78 -10.83
CA SER A 241 11.67 -5.77 -11.18
C SER A 241 11.93 -4.92 -12.42
N THR A 242 11.04 -4.99 -13.40
CA THR A 242 11.14 -4.18 -14.62
C THR A 242 11.02 -2.69 -14.29
N LEU A 243 10.07 -2.31 -13.44
CA LEU A 243 9.91 -0.94 -12.96
C LEU A 243 11.16 -0.48 -12.18
N ALA A 244 11.64 -1.29 -11.24
CA ALA A 244 12.82 -0.97 -10.42
C ALA A 244 14.09 -0.75 -11.28
N VAL A 245 14.30 -1.56 -12.31
CA VAL A 245 15.40 -1.38 -13.25
C VAL A 245 15.25 -0.08 -14.05
N LYS A 246 14.04 0.26 -14.52
CA LYS A 246 13.79 1.54 -15.18
C LYS A 246 14.04 2.72 -14.25
N VAL A 247 13.60 2.64 -13.00
CA VAL A 247 13.88 3.65 -11.95
C VAL A 247 15.40 3.80 -11.74
N ASP A 248 16.15 2.70 -11.58
CA ASP A 248 17.62 2.77 -11.40
C ASP A 248 18.32 3.47 -12.57
N ILE A 249 17.94 3.12 -13.78
CA ILE A 249 18.49 3.74 -15.00
C ILE A 249 18.15 5.22 -15.05
N ALA A 250 16.89 5.58 -14.75
CA ALA A 250 16.40 6.95 -14.76
C ALA A 250 17.11 7.83 -13.71
N LEU A 251 17.19 7.35 -12.48
CA LEU A 251 17.88 8.09 -11.40
C LEU A 251 19.36 8.33 -11.70
N ARG A 252 20.04 7.36 -12.31
CA ARG A 252 21.44 7.54 -12.75
C ARG A 252 21.54 8.59 -13.85
N ALA A 253 20.59 8.63 -14.79
CA ALA A 253 20.57 9.64 -15.83
C ALA A 253 20.37 11.05 -15.24
N VAL A 254 19.46 11.21 -14.29
CA VAL A 254 19.24 12.49 -13.59
C VAL A 254 20.48 12.86 -12.77
N ALA A 255 21.07 11.93 -12.00
CA ALA A 255 22.27 12.19 -11.23
C ALA A 255 23.42 12.69 -12.11
N LEU A 256 23.63 12.05 -13.27
CA LEU A 256 24.64 12.45 -14.23
C LEU A 256 24.36 13.85 -14.85
N ALA A 257 23.10 14.09 -15.26
CA ALA A 257 22.70 15.34 -15.89
C ALA A 257 22.82 16.54 -14.94
N GLN A 258 22.45 16.33 -13.66
CA GLN A 258 22.48 17.35 -12.60
C GLN A 258 23.82 17.38 -11.84
N LYS A 259 24.80 16.53 -12.21
CA LYS A 259 26.12 16.43 -11.58
C LYS A 259 26.05 16.17 -10.07
N LEU A 260 25.19 15.23 -9.68
CA LEU A 260 24.92 14.85 -8.29
C LEU A 260 25.83 13.70 -7.85
N ASP A 261 27.11 13.80 -8.14
CA ASP A 261 28.09 12.78 -7.78
C ASP A 261 28.28 12.72 -6.25
N ALA A 262 28.53 11.50 -5.74
CA ALA A 262 28.90 11.30 -4.36
C ALA A 262 30.29 11.85 -4.05
N THR A 263 30.38 12.77 -3.09
CA THR A 263 31.65 13.33 -2.59
C THR A 263 32.30 12.38 -1.57
N GLU A 264 33.55 12.69 -1.15
CA GLU A 264 34.19 11.94 -0.06
C GLU A 264 33.47 12.17 1.26
N ASP A 265 32.97 13.39 1.51
CA ASP A 265 32.23 13.72 2.72
C ASP A 265 30.92 12.91 2.80
N ASP A 266 30.21 12.73 1.68
CA ASP A 266 29.01 11.88 1.63
C ASP A 266 29.33 10.42 1.99
N LEU A 267 30.47 9.91 1.50
CA LEU A 267 30.92 8.55 1.83
C LEU A 267 31.27 8.42 3.32
N GLU A 268 31.95 9.42 3.89
CA GLU A 268 32.29 9.40 5.30
C GLU A 268 31.03 9.40 6.18
N MET A 269 30.07 10.28 5.88
CA MET A 269 28.77 10.30 6.58
C MET A 269 28.05 8.94 6.46
N GLN A 270 28.03 8.33 5.29
CA GLN A 270 27.37 7.03 5.09
C GLN A 270 28.10 5.91 5.85
N PHE A 271 29.44 5.90 5.88
CA PHE A 271 30.20 4.94 6.69
C PHE A 271 29.95 5.12 8.19
N GLU A 272 29.82 6.35 8.68
CA GLU A 272 29.46 6.65 10.06
C GLU A 272 28.06 6.12 10.40
N ARG A 273 27.09 6.34 9.49
CA ARG A 273 25.70 5.84 9.64
C ARG A 273 25.67 4.31 9.70
N ILE A 274 26.32 3.62 8.76
CA ILE A 274 26.40 2.15 8.76
C ILE A 274 27.12 1.65 10.03
N ALA A 275 28.21 2.30 10.41
CA ALA A 275 28.98 1.93 11.60
C ALA A 275 28.16 2.02 12.89
N ALA A 276 27.31 3.05 13.01
CA ALA A 276 26.39 3.21 14.13
C ALA A 276 25.35 2.07 14.19
N GLN A 277 24.76 1.71 13.05
CA GLN A 277 23.78 0.62 12.96
C GLN A 277 24.37 -0.74 13.36
N VAL A 278 25.57 -1.08 12.84
CA VAL A 278 26.22 -2.38 13.10
C VAL A 278 27.16 -2.35 14.31
N LYS A 279 27.21 -1.24 15.06
CA LYS A 279 28.06 -1.03 16.25
C LYS A 279 29.56 -1.33 15.99
N LYS A 280 30.06 -0.91 14.83
CA LYS A 280 31.46 -1.01 14.43
C LYS A 280 32.09 0.38 14.26
N LYS A 281 33.39 0.45 14.02
CA LYS A 281 34.09 1.72 13.75
C LYS A 281 33.96 2.06 12.25
N PRO A 282 33.75 3.33 11.84
CA PRO A 282 33.63 3.73 10.44
C PRO A 282 34.81 3.26 9.56
N ALA A 283 36.03 3.35 10.07
CA ALA A 283 37.21 2.86 9.35
C ALA A 283 37.21 1.36 9.07
N ALA A 284 36.55 0.55 9.91
CA ALA A 284 36.42 -0.90 9.66
C ALA A 284 35.39 -1.16 8.58
N ILE A 285 34.31 -0.38 8.52
CA ILE A 285 33.30 -0.45 7.45
C ILE A 285 33.93 -0.06 6.11
N ARG A 286 34.62 1.10 6.06
CA ARG A 286 35.33 1.56 4.86
C ARG A 286 36.27 0.49 4.32
N LYS A 287 37.11 -0.09 5.19
CA LYS A 287 38.04 -1.16 4.80
C LYS A 287 37.32 -2.41 4.25
N ALA A 288 36.15 -2.75 4.78
CA ALA A 288 35.37 -3.88 4.29
C ALA A 288 34.78 -3.59 2.89
N TYR A 289 34.27 -2.38 2.67
CA TYR A 289 33.78 -1.95 1.36
C TYR A 289 34.90 -1.92 0.31
N ASP A 290 36.06 -1.36 0.65
CA ASP A 290 37.23 -1.31 -0.25
C ASP A 290 37.75 -2.72 -0.58
N LYS A 291 37.76 -3.64 0.40
CA LYS A 291 38.19 -5.03 0.19
C LYS A 291 37.25 -5.80 -0.76
N ASN A 292 35.98 -5.47 -0.76
CA ASN A 292 34.96 -6.15 -1.57
C ASN A 292 34.61 -5.39 -2.86
N ASP A 293 35.38 -4.34 -3.23
CA ASP A 293 35.12 -3.47 -4.38
C ASP A 293 33.71 -2.82 -4.38
N ALA A 294 33.07 -2.71 -3.19
CA ALA A 294 31.70 -2.24 -3.03
C ALA A 294 31.58 -0.71 -2.90
N THR A 295 32.71 0.02 -2.80
CA THR A 295 32.71 1.48 -2.65
C THR A 295 32.12 2.19 -3.88
N ALA A 296 32.27 1.63 -5.08
CA ALA A 296 31.67 2.18 -6.29
C ALA A 296 30.14 2.07 -6.30
N ASP A 297 29.60 0.96 -5.80
CA ASP A 297 28.16 0.77 -5.65
C ASP A 297 27.57 1.70 -4.59
N LEU A 298 28.26 1.90 -3.47
CA LEU A 298 27.88 2.86 -2.46
C LEU A 298 27.81 4.28 -3.01
N ARG A 299 28.84 4.71 -3.78
CA ARG A 299 28.81 6.01 -4.48
C ARG A 299 27.59 6.14 -5.39
N ALA A 300 27.29 5.10 -6.16
CA ALA A 300 26.13 5.10 -7.05
C ALA A 300 24.79 5.18 -6.27
N GLN A 301 24.70 4.54 -5.11
CA GLN A 301 23.53 4.67 -4.23
C GLN A 301 23.37 6.10 -3.70
N ILE A 302 24.45 6.70 -3.21
CA ILE A 302 24.43 8.09 -2.74
C ILE A 302 24.01 9.04 -3.85
N SER A 303 24.58 8.89 -5.06
CA SER A 303 24.20 9.74 -6.21
C SER A 303 22.72 9.59 -6.59
N LYS A 304 22.16 8.37 -6.50
CA LYS A 304 20.72 8.14 -6.72
C LYS A 304 19.87 8.77 -5.64
N SER A 305 20.29 8.68 -4.37
CA SER A 305 19.60 9.33 -3.25
C SER A 305 19.54 10.85 -3.44
N LYS A 306 20.65 11.47 -3.84
CA LYS A 306 20.69 12.89 -4.19
C LYS A 306 19.79 13.23 -5.38
N ALA A 307 19.68 12.33 -6.37
CA ALA A 307 18.77 12.52 -7.50
C ALA A 307 17.30 12.45 -7.08
N ILE A 308 16.93 11.55 -6.16
CA ILE A 308 15.58 11.49 -5.59
C ILE A 308 15.27 12.80 -4.87
N ASP A 309 16.13 13.23 -3.98
CA ASP A 309 15.98 14.48 -3.24
C ASP A 309 15.81 15.69 -4.18
N TRP A 310 16.69 15.80 -5.18
CA TRP A 310 16.59 16.83 -6.19
C TRP A 310 15.26 16.78 -6.95
N LEU A 311 14.79 15.60 -7.34
CA LEU A 311 13.52 15.42 -8.03
C LEU A 311 12.33 15.82 -7.17
N LEU A 312 12.32 15.45 -5.90
CA LEU A 312 11.24 15.82 -4.97
C LEU A 312 11.10 17.34 -4.87
N HIS A 313 12.21 18.07 -4.78
CA HIS A 313 12.20 19.53 -4.69
C HIS A 313 11.91 20.25 -6.02
N ASN A 314 12.13 19.56 -7.16
CA ASN A 314 11.93 20.14 -8.48
C ASN A 314 10.72 19.56 -9.23
N SER A 315 9.92 18.70 -8.59
CA SER A 315 8.69 18.17 -9.15
C SER A 315 7.49 19.07 -8.89
N LYS A 316 6.44 18.90 -9.68
CA LYS A 316 5.15 19.56 -9.52
C LYS A 316 4.14 18.52 -9.01
N PHE A 317 3.78 18.65 -7.75
CA PHE A 317 2.75 17.81 -7.18
C PHE A 317 1.37 18.35 -7.49
N VAL A 318 0.50 17.49 -7.98
CA VAL A 318 -0.88 17.84 -8.31
C VAL A 318 -1.81 16.72 -7.82
N ASP A 319 -3.04 17.07 -7.50
CA ASP A 319 -4.07 16.07 -7.22
C ASP A 319 -4.67 15.49 -8.52
N ASP A 320 -5.59 14.55 -8.37
CA ASP A 320 -6.32 13.90 -9.46
C ASP A 320 -7.23 14.88 -10.24
N GLN A 321 -7.57 16.04 -9.64
CA GLN A 321 -8.33 17.11 -10.26
C GLN A 321 -7.43 18.15 -10.97
N GLY A 322 -6.10 18.05 -10.79
CA GLY A 322 -5.10 18.93 -11.36
C GLY A 322 -4.78 20.15 -10.51
N ASN A 323 -5.28 20.25 -9.27
CA ASN A 323 -4.90 21.32 -8.34
C ASN A 323 -3.46 21.10 -7.87
N THR A 324 -2.69 22.16 -7.76
CA THR A 324 -1.30 22.09 -7.27
C THR A 324 -1.28 21.87 -5.76
N ILE A 325 -0.48 20.91 -5.34
CA ILE A 325 -0.15 20.67 -3.92
C ILE A 325 1.23 21.30 -3.67
N ASP A 326 1.32 22.07 -2.60
CA ASP A 326 2.56 22.76 -2.24
C ASP A 326 3.65 21.76 -1.86
N THR A 327 4.86 21.95 -2.40
CA THR A 327 5.99 21.03 -2.20
C THR A 327 6.43 20.97 -0.73
N ASP A 328 6.49 22.13 -0.05
CA ASP A 328 6.90 22.17 1.35
C ASP A 328 5.88 21.48 2.26
N THR A 329 4.59 21.53 1.91
CA THR A 329 3.54 20.77 2.60
C THR A 329 3.76 19.28 2.46
N VAL A 330 4.06 18.80 1.25
CA VAL A 330 4.29 17.36 0.96
C VAL A 330 5.54 16.85 1.64
N LEU A 331 6.65 17.56 1.50
CA LEU A 331 7.93 17.13 2.02
C LEU A 331 8.08 17.39 3.52
N GLY A 332 7.40 18.40 4.08
CA GLY A 332 7.55 18.85 5.45
C GLY A 332 8.89 19.53 5.70
N ASP A 333 9.19 19.82 6.96
CA ASP A 333 10.51 20.30 7.39
C ASP A 333 11.51 19.13 7.35
N HIS A 334 11.95 18.73 6.15
CA HIS A 334 12.99 17.74 6.02
C HIS A 334 14.34 18.34 6.40
N ASN A 335 14.80 17.97 7.58
CA ASN A 335 16.22 17.88 7.83
C ASN A 335 16.77 16.81 6.88
N HIS A 336 17.77 17.13 6.06
CA HIS A 336 18.34 16.30 4.98
C HIS A 336 18.90 14.91 5.42
N ASP A 337 18.64 14.48 6.64
CA ASP A 337 19.26 13.31 7.26
C ASP A 337 18.41 12.02 7.24
N GLU A 338 17.13 12.04 6.79
CA GLU A 338 16.21 10.92 6.96
C GLU A 338 15.49 10.47 5.69
N ILE A 339 16.15 10.37 4.54
CA ILE A 339 15.63 9.51 3.47
C ILE A 339 16.10 8.09 3.78
N GLU A 340 15.32 7.36 4.57
CA GLU A 340 15.40 5.91 4.62
C GLU A 340 15.11 5.38 3.22
N THR A 341 16.15 5.01 2.49
CA THR A 341 15.99 4.16 1.33
C THR A 341 15.43 2.84 1.84
N ALA A 342 14.15 2.62 1.62
CA ALA A 342 13.50 1.33 1.81
C ALA A 342 14.05 0.33 0.78
N GLU A 343 15.30 -0.05 0.93
CA GLU A 343 15.96 -1.21 0.33
C GLU A 343 17.39 -1.30 0.87
N THR A 344 17.51 -1.61 2.16
CA THR A 344 18.78 -2.14 2.67
C THR A 344 18.89 -3.57 2.17
N ALA A 345 19.58 -3.75 1.02
CA ALA A 345 20.24 -5.02 0.76
C ALA A 345 21.11 -5.30 2.01
N GLU A 346 20.75 -6.32 2.79
CA GLU A 346 21.60 -6.81 3.88
C GLU A 346 23.02 -7.02 3.31
N PRO A 347 24.07 -6.53 3.99
CA PRO A 347 25.43 -6.86 3.62
C PRO A 347 25.55 -8.39 3.75
N GLY A 348 25.79 -9.06 2.61
CA GLY A 348 26.01 -10.50 2.58
C GLY A 348 26.90 -10.92 3.75
N GLU A 349 26.51 -12.00 4.43
CA GLU A 349 27.21 -12.57 5.58
C GLU A 349 28.72 -12.51 5.37
N LEU A 350 29.37 -11.64 6.12
CA LEU A 350 30.83 -11.64 6.24
C LEU A 350 31.20 -12.93 6.98
N ASP A 351 31.62 -13.91 6.19
CA ASP A 351 32.15 -15.20 6.64
C ASP A 351 33.17 -14.99 7.77
N SER A 352 32.73 -15.15 9.01
CA SER A 352 33.53 -15.01 10.21
C SER A 352 33.94 -16.36 10.79
N ASP A 353 34.37 -17.30 9.95
CA ASP A 353 34.98 -18.54 10.45
C ASP A 353 36.09 -19.01 9.51
N LYS A 354 37.30 -18.47 9.76
CA LYS A 354 38.58 -19.16 9.51
C LYS A 354 39.72 -18.36 10.08
N GLU A 355 39.92 -18.45 11.43
CA GLU A 355 41.23 -18.39 12.06
C GLU A 355 41.10 -18.88 13.50
N ALA A 356 41.19 -20.19 13.67
CA ALA A 356 41.66 -20.83 14.91
C ALA A 356 42.11 -22.24 14.53
N LEU A 357 43.38 -22.37 14.13
CA LEU A 357 44.29 -23.46 14.49
C LEU A 357 45.68 -23.14 13.88
#